data_0347c7709ab2e72d97fbfb7e8e8f5483
#
_entry.id   0347c7709ab2e72d97fbfb7e8e8f5483
#
_cell.length_a   1.000
_cell.length_b   1.000
_cell.length_c   1.000
_cell.angle_alpha   90.00
_cell.angle_beta   90.00
_cell.angle_gamma   90.00
#
_symmetry.space_group_name_H-M   'P 1'
#
loop_
_entity.id
_entity.type
_entity.pdbx_description
1 polymer ?
#
loop_
_entity_poly.entity_id
_entity_poly.type
_entity_poly.pdbx_seq_one_letter_code
_entity_poly.pdbx_strand_id
1 'polypeptide(L)'
;MTSNLDIVLVHPNASNQIYQELSDSFSAIEPPIWASMLSKALQHRGHSCEVLDCEALGLTYEEAGERIHAMNPRLVAVVVYGQQPSASTQNMMGAINTMRKIKDLPRIYVGAHPSALPKRTLLDDWGSLVCQGEGLETLHWLLKHGPTEHKKYNRVPGLWWYDSLRSEVKHTDQAPLITNLDEDLPGMDWGGLP
;
A
#
# COMPACT_ATOMS: atom_id res chain seq x y z
N MET A 1 -9.85 15.61 -20.20
CA MET A 1 -8.90 15.87 -19.11
C MET A 1 -8.84 14.58 -18.29
N THR A 2 -7.78 13.82 -18.42
CA THR A 2 -7.58 12.63 -17.57
C THR A 2 -7.38 13.14 -16.14
N SER A 3 -8.35 12.89 -15.26
CA SER A 3 -8.17 13.17 -13.83
C SER A 3 -6.97 12.34 -13.37
N ASN A 4 -5.92 13.03 -12.92
CA ASN A 4 -4.72 12.37 -12.44
C ASN A 4 -5.09 11.70 -11.12
N LEU A 5 -5.08 10.38 -11.08
CA LEU A 5 -5.36 9.61 -9.86
C LEU A 5 -4.24 9.87 -8.84
N ASP A 6 -4.58 10.33 -7.64
CA ASP A 6 -3.58 10.62 -6.63
C ASP A 6 -2.94 9.35 -6.09
N ILE A 7 -3.76 8.33 -5.82
CA ILE A 7 -3.28 7.07 -5.25
C ILE A 7 -4.15 5.90 -5.68
N VAL A 8 -3.49 4.78 -5.98
CA VAL A 8 -4.13 3.47 -6.00
C VAL A 8 -3.69 2.67 -4.78
N LEU A 9 -4.67 2.11 -4.05
CA LEU A 9 -4.42 1.20 -2.93
C LEU A 9 -4.59 -0.23 -3.45
N VAL A 10 -3.52 -0.99 -3.43
CA VAL A 10 -3.47 -2.34 -4.02
C VAL A 10 -3.55 -3.39 -2.91
N HIS A 11 -4.53 -4.27 -3.00
CA HIS A 11 -4.57 -5.53 -2.26
C HIS A 11 -3.91 -6.61 -3.11
N PRO A 12 -2.72 -7.11 -2.73
CA PRO A 12 -1.97 -8.05 -3.56
C PRO A 12 -2.64 -9.42 -3.56
N ASN A 13 -2.56 -10.13 -4.68
CA ASN A 13 -2.97 -11.53 -4.74
C ASN A 13 -1.89 -12.42 -4.08
N ALA A 14 -2.27 -13.13 -3.03
CA ALA A 14 -1.42 -14.06 -2.29
C ALA A 14 -2.06 -15.45 -2.11
N SER A 15 -3.23 -15.69 -2.72
CA SER A 15 -4.01 -16.92 -2.55
C SER A 15 -3.20 -18.19 -2.83
N ASN A 16 -2.43 -18.22 -3.93
CA ASN A 16 -1.58 -19.36 -4.28
C ASN A 16 -0.46 -19.62 -3.24
N GLN A 17 0.05 -18.59 -2.58
CA GLN A 17 1.06 -18.74 -1.53
C GLN A 17 0.45 -19.22 -0.21
N ILE A 18 -0.79 -18.82 0.08
CA ILE A 18 -1.48 -19.12 1.34
C ILE A 18 -2.09 -20.52 1.28
N TYR A 19 -2.82 -20.83 0.21
CA TYR A 19 -3.63 -22.05 0.09
C TYR A 19 -2.99 -23.14 -0.77
N GLN A 20 -1.91 -22.84 -1.52
CA GLN A 20 -1.20 -23.77 -2.42
C GLN A 20 -2.17 -24.47 -3.39
N GLU A 21 -2.12 -25.80 -3.49
CA GLU A 21 -3.00 -26.59 -4.37
C GLU A 21 -4.49 -26.53 -3.95
N LEU A 22 -4.81 -26.02 -2.76
CA LEU A 22 -6.18 -25.88 -2.27
C LEU A 22 -6.80 -24.51 -2.64
N SER A 23 -6.03 -23.60 -3.25
CA SER A 23 -6.50 -22.25 -3.57
C SER A 23 -7.79 -22.24 -4.41
N ASP A 24 -7.89 -23.13 -5.38
CA ASP A 24 -9.05 -23.18 -6.30
C ASP A 24 -10.34 -23.72 -5.66
N SER A 25 -10.23 -24.47 -4.54
CA SER A 25 -11.37 -25.17 -3.93
C SER A 25 -11.77 -24.66 -2.56
N PHE A 26 -10.86 -24.02 -1.84
CA PHE A 26 -11.05 -23.66 -0.43
C PHE A 26 -10.58 -22.25 -0.06
N SER A 27 -10.13 -21.43 -1.02
CA SER A 27 -9.80 -20.03 -0.70
C SER A 27 -11.07 -19.21 -0.49
N ALA A 28 -11.12 -18.50 0.63
CA ALA A 28 -12.13 -17.47 0.84
C ALA A 28 -11.59 -16.13 0.32
N ILE A 29 -12.34 -15.47 -0.55
CA ILE A 29 -12.06 -14.11 -0.97
C ILE A 29 -12.66 -13.18 0.08
N GLU A 30 -11.81 -12.46 0.80
CA GLU A 30 -12.22 -11.49 1.80
C GLU A 30 -12.06 -10.06 1.26
N PRO A 31 -13.00 -9.14 1.54
CA PRO A 31 -12.84 -7.77 1.08
C PRO A 31 -11.60 -7.11 1.71
N PRO A 32 -10.86 -6.28 0.98
CA PRO A 32 -9.63 -5.64 1.43
C PRO A 32 -9.95 -4.48 2.38
N ILE A 33 -10.41 -4.78 3.59
CA ILE A 33 -10.95 -3.83 4.59
C ILE A 33 -10.02 -2.63 4.77
N TRP A 34 -8.73 -2.87 5.01
CA TRP A 34 -7.78 -1.79 5.28
C TRP A 34 -7.53 -0.89 4.06
N ALA A 35 -7.42 -1.46 2.86
CA ALA A 35 -7.28 -0.68 1.64
C ALA A 35 -8.54 0.18 1.40
N SER A 36 -9.72 -0.42 1.60
CA SER A 36 -11.00 0.26 1.42
C SER A 36 -11.24 1.37 2.46
N MET A 37 -10.87 1.14 3.73
CA MET A 37 -10.95 2.18 4.77
C MET A 37 -9.99 3.34 4.50
N LEU A 38 -8.74 3.05 4.12
CA LEU A 38 -7.76 4.08 3.77
C LEU A 38 -8.20 4.86 2.53
N SER A 39 -8.77 4.19 1.52
CA SER A 39 -9.33 4.85 0.33
C SER A 39 -10.38 5.86 0.74
N LYS A 40 -11.38 5.43 1.53
CA LYS A 40 -12.46 6.30 1.98
C LYS A 40 -11.97 7.48 2.80
N ALA A 41 -11.03 7.25 3.72
CA ALA A 41 -10.45 8.30 4.56
C ALA A 41 -9.63 9.31 3.74
N LEU A 42 -8.85 8.86 2.76
CA LEU A 42 -8.10 9.74 1.87
C LEU A 42 -9.01 10.53 0.93
N GLN A 43 -10.09 9.92 0.42
CA GLN A 43 -11.12 10.62 -0.35
C GLN A 43 -11.77 11.74 0.49
N HIS A 44 -12.05 11.47 1.76
CA HIS A 44 -12.58 12.47 2.70
C HIS A 44 -11.62 13.65 2.91
N ARG A 45 -10.32 13.40 2.78
CA ARG A 45 -9.27 14.44 2.82
C ARG A 45 -8.97 15.09 1.47
N GLY A 46 -9.77 14.81 0.44
CA GLY A 46 -9.74 15.47 -0.87
C GLY A 46 -8.77 14.84 -1.88
N HIS A 47 -8.30 13.60 -1.66
CA HIS A 47 -7.50 12.87 -2.63
C HIS A 47 -8.36 12.00 -3.53
N SER A 48 -7.98 11.88 -4.81
CA SER A 48 -8.58 10.90 -5.73
C SER A 48 -7.94 9.54 -5.50
N CYS A 49 -8.76 8.55 -5.10
CA CYS A 49 -8.31 7.23 -4.69
C CYS A 49 -9.08 6.13 -5.40
N GLU A 50 -8.39 5.06 -5.78
CA GLU A 50 -9.00 3.81 -6.24
C GLU A 50 -8.41 2.63 -5.47
N VAL A 51 -9.22 1.56 -5.30
CA VAL A 51 -8.77 0.29 -4.73
C VAL A 51 -8.66 -0.73 -5.86
N LEU A 52 -7.50 -1.39 -5.97
CA LEU A 52 -7.29 -2.53 -6.86
C LEU A 52 -7.17 -3.80 -6.02
N ASP A 53 -8.23 -4.58 -5.99
CA ASP A 53 -8.24 -5.89 -5.34
C ASP A 53 -7.77 -6.97 -6.32
N CYS A 54 -6.47 -7.26 -6.28
CA CYS A 54 -5.86 -8.25 -7.17
C CYS A 54 -6.29 -9.68 -6.83
N GLU A 55 -6.65 -9.95 -5.58
CA GLU A 55 -7.08 -11.27 -5.15
C GLU A 55 -8.50 -11.57 -5.65
N ALA A 56 -9.47 -10.69 -5.41
CA ALA A 56 -10.84 -10.86 -5.89
C ALA A 56 -10.94 -10.93 -7.42
N LEU A 57 -10.07 -10.19 -8.12
CA LEU A 57 -10.01 -10.19 -9.59
C LEU A 57 -9.15 -11.33 -10.16
N GLY A 58 -8.53 -12.17 -9.33
CA GLY A 58 -7.68 -13.28 -9.74
C GLY A 58 -6.47 -12.85 -10.58
N LEU A 59 -5.95 -11.64 -10.39
CA LEU A 59 -4.89 -11.10 -11.24
C LEU A 59 -3.54 -11.75 -10.95
N THR A 60 -2.81 -12.05 -12.02
CA THR A 60 -1.38 -12.29 -11.94
C THR A 60 -0.64 -11.00 -11.58
N TYR A 61 0.63 -11.11 -11.17
CA TYR A 61 1.44 -9.92 -10.85
C TYR A 61 1.68 -9.04 -12.09
N GLU A 62 1.79 -9.64 -13.26
CA GLU A 62 1.91 -8.97 -14.56
C GLU A 62 0.66 -8.14 -14.85
N GLU A 63 -0.51 -8.76 -14.81
CA GLU A 63 -1.80 -8.09 -15.06
C GLU A 63 -2.08 -6.99 -14.04
N ALA A 64 -1.72 -7.20 -12.77
CA ALA A 64 -1.80 -6.17 -11.75
C ALA A 64 -0.91 -4.96 -12.11
N GLY A 65 0.34 -5.20 -12.52
CA GLY A 65 1.25 -4.17 -12.98
C GLY A 65 0.70 -3.37 -14.18
N GLU A 66 0.16 -4.07 -15.19
CA GLU A 66 -0.44 -3.44 -16.38
C GLU A 66 -1.64 -2.56 -16.01
N ARG A 67 -2.53 -3.04 -15.12
CA ARG A 67 -3.67 -2.25 -14.64
C ARG A 67 -3.23 -1.02 -13.86
N ILE A 68 -2.25 -1.15 -12.97
CA ILE A 68 -1.71 -0.02 -12.22
C ILE A 68 -1.12 1.03 -13.16
N HIS A 69 -0.35 0.64 -14.18
CA HIS A 69 0.18 1.58 -15.18
C HIS A 69 -0.95 2.26 -15.98
N ALA A 70 -2.00 1.54 -16.35
CA ALA A 70 -3.15 2.11 -17.05
C ALA A 70 -3.90 3.15 -16.20
N MET A 71 -3.95 2.98 -14.89
CA MET A 71 -4.52 3.96 -13.94
C MET A 71 -3.68 5.23 -13.83
N ASN A 72 -2.38 5.15 -14.12
CA ASN A 72 -1.42 6.26 -14.07
C ASN A 72 -1.47 7.05 -12.74
N PRO A 73 -1.34 6.41 -11.58
CA PRO A 73 -1.43 7.08 -10.28
C PRO A 73 -0.14 7.86 -9.96
N ARG A 74 -0.27 8.91 -9.13
CA ARG A 74 0.89 9.62 -8.58
C ARG A 74 1.63 8.79 -7.51
N LEU A 75 0.92 7.88 -6.83
CA LEU A 75 1.46 6.99 -5.80
C LEU A 75 0.74 5.64 -5.86
N VAL A 76 1.50 4.57 -5.72
CA VAL A 76 0.96 3.21 -5.50
C VAL A 76 1.21 2.81 -4.06
N ALA A 77 0.15 2.50 -3.31
CA ALA A 77 0.25 1.96 -1.95
C ALA A 77 -0.17 0.49 -1.95
N VAL A 78 0.76 -0.43 -1.73
CA VAL A 78 0.40 -1.85 -1.53
C VAL A 78 0.12 -2.08 -0.06
N VAL A 79 -1.11 -2.52 0.23
CA VAL A 79 -1.61 -2.72 1.60
C VAL A 79 -1.43 -4.18 1.98
N VAL A 80 -0.46 -4.41 2.88
CA VAL A 80 -0.08 -5.76 3.33
C VAL A 80 -0.75 -6.05 4.66
N TYR A 81 -1.78 -6.84 4.63
CA TYR A 81 -2.52 -7.26 5.80
C TYR A 81 -2.53 -8.78 5.93
N GLY A 82 -2.55 -9.27 7.15
CA GLY A 82 -2.71 -10.68 7.48
C GLY A 82 -2.93 -10.80 8.97
N GLN A 83 -3.98 -11.52 9.37
CA GLN A 83 -4.36 -11.69 10.78
C GLN A 83 -3.34 -12.53 11.58
N GLN A 84 -2.57 -13.34 10.87
CA GLN A 84 -1.54 -14.19 11.46
C GLN A 84 -0.17 -13.91 10.81
N PRO A 85 0.95 -14.13 11.52
CA PRO A 85 2.29 -13.91 10.98
C PRO A 85 2.57 -14.65 9.67
N SER A 86 2.06 -15.87 9.51
CA SER A 86 2.22 -16.67 8.30
C SER A 86 1.48 -16.03 7.10
N ALA A 87 0.20 -15.67 7.26
CA ALA A 87 -0.59 -15.01 6.23
C ALA A 87 0.00 -13.63 5.87
N SER A 88 0.42 -12.86 6.87
CA SER A 88 1.08 -11.58 6.68
C SER A 88 2.38 -11.70 5.86
N THR A 89 3.16 -12.76 6.07
CA THR A 89 4.38 -13.03 5.30
C THR A 89 4.06 -13.41 3.85
N GLN A 90 3.05 -14.22 3.62
CA GLN A 90 2.62 -14.59 2.26
C GLN A 90 2.08 -13.37 1.48
N ASN A 91 1.26 -12.56 2.14
CA ASN A 91 0.80 -11.29 1.57
C ASN A 91 1.96 -10.33 1.24
N MET A 92 3.00 -10.30 2.08
CA MET A 92 4.21 -9.52 1.79
C MET A 92 4.95 -10.04 0.55
N MET A 93 5.02 -11.35 0.35
CA MET A 93 5.60 -11.93 -0.87
C MET A 93 4.81 -11.55 -2.12
N GLY A 94 3.48 -11.63 -2.07
CA GLY A 94 2.59 -11.15 -3.13
C GLY A 94 2.80 -9.65 -3.42
N ALA A 95 2.89 -8.84 -2.37
CA ALA A 95 3.16 -7.41 -2.46
C ALA A 95 4.49 -7.10 -3.15
N ILE A 96 5.58 -7.76 -2.75
CA ILE A 96 6.92 -7.60 -3.38
C ILE A 96 6.87 -7.97 -4.86
N ASN A 97 6.21 -9.07 -5.22
CA ASN A 97 6.11 -9.51 -6.61
C ASN A 97 5.31 -8.51 -7.46
N THR A 98 4.21 -7.96 -6.94
CA THR A 98 3.45 -6.89 -7.59
C THR A 98 4.31 -5.62 -7.74
N MET A 99 4.98 -5.17 -6.67
CA MET A 99 5.82 -3.98 -6.68
C MET A 99 6.99 -4.07 -7.67
N ARG A 100 7.50 -5.28 -7.93
CA ARG A 100 8.55 -5.50 -8.94
C ARG A 100 8.10 -5.21 -10.36
N LYS A 101 6.79 -5.22 -10.65
CA LYS A 101 6.22 -4.92 -11.97
C LYS A 101 6.03 -3.42 -12.22
N ILE A 102 6.12 -2.60 -11.17
CA ILE A 102 5.87 -1.15 -11.19
C ILE A 102 7.05 -0.34 -10.62
N LYS A 103 8.28 -0.79 -10.87
CA LYS A 103 9.50 -0.17 -10.30
C LYS A 103 9.72 1.28 -10.73
N ASP A 104 9.16 1.68 -11.83
CA ASP A 104 9.20 3.01 -12.42
C ASP A 104 8.18 3.99 -11.78
N LEU A 105 7.23 3.47 -10.99
CA LEU A 105 6.23 4.29 -10.29
C LEU A 105 6.64 4.56 -8.84
N PRO A 106 6.24 5.74 -8.28
CA PRO A 106 6.35 5.99 -6.85
C PRO A 106 5.49 4.99 -6.09
N ARG A 107 6.08 4.28 -5.12
CA ARG A 107 5.42 3.18 -4.43
C ARG A 107 5.76 3.09 -2.95
N ILE A 108 4.79 2.67 -2.14
CA ILE A 108 4.90 2.56 -0.70
C ILE A 108 4.24 1.27 -0.18
N TYR A 109 4.87 0.61 0.77
CA TYR A 109 4.27 -0.49 1.52
C TYR A 109 3.56 0.05 2.77
N VAL A 110 2.34 -0.42 3.00
CA VAL A 110 1.50 -0.06 4.16
C VAL A 110 0.95 -1.33 4.79
N GLY A 111 0.79 -1.33 6.10
CA GLY A 111 0.15 -2.43 6.84
C GLY A 111 1.01 -3.05 7.93
N ALA A 112 0.52 -4.15 8.50
CA ALA A 112 1.12 -4.74 9.71
C ALA A 112 2.55 -5.26 9.48
N HIS A 113 2.79 -6.01 8.42
CA HIS A 113 4.11 -6.58 8.15
C HIS A 113 5.19 -5.51 7.87
N PRO A 114 4.99 -4.56 6.94
CA PRO A 114 5.97 -3.50 6.71
C PRO A 114 6.14 -2.58 7.92
N SER A 115 5.11 -2.36 8.73
CA SER A 115 5.22 -1.59 9.99
C SER A 115 6.07 -2.29 11.04
N ALA A 116 6.00 -3.61 11.15
CA ALA A 116 6.81 -4.40 12.08
C ALA A 116 8.26 -4.53 11.63
N LEU A 117 8.52 -4.59 10.33
CA LEU A 117 9.83 -4.85 9.73
C LEU A 117 10.22 -3.81 8.65
N PRO A 118 10.15 -2.49 8.94
CA PRO A 118 10.29 -1.47 7.88
C PRO A 118 11.67 -1.48 7.23
N LYS A 119 12.74 -1.64 8.00
CA LYS A 119 14.09 -1.72 7.46
C LYS A 119 14.27 -2.96 6.59
N ARG A 120 13.72 -4.11 6.99
CA ARG A 120 13.80 -5.35 6.20
C ARG A 120 13.04 -5.20 4.88
N THR A 121 11.84 -4.61 4.90
CA THR A 121 11.04 -4.33 3.71
C THR A 121 11.81 -3.50 2.70
N LEU A 122 12.49 -2.42 3.14
CA LEU A 122 13.34 -1.60 2.27
C LEU A 122 14.53 -2.38 1.69
N LEU A 123 15.10 -3.31 2.43
CA LEU A 123 16.22 -4.15 1.94
C LEU A 123 15.75 -5.18 0.91
N ASP A 124 14.52 -5.64 0.99
CA ASP A 124 13.93 -6.61 0.07
C ASP A 124 13.42 -5.95 -1.23
N ASP A 125 13.07 -4.65 -1.18
CA ASP A 125 12.65 -3.85 -2.34
C ASP A 125 13.22 -2.42 -2.30
N TRP A 126 14.47 -2.29 -2.76
CA TRP A 126 15.14 -1.00 -2.89
C TRP A 126 14.37 -0.05 -3.82
N GLY A 127 14.24 1.20 -3.40
CA GLY A 127 13.54 2.24 -4.16
C GLY A 127 12.05 2.36 -3.85
N SER A 128 11.52 1.53 -2.95
CA SER A 128 10.21 1.73 -2.35
C SER A 128 10.29 2.63 -1.12
N LEU A 129 9.11 3.06 -0.67
CA LEU A 129 8.88 3.69 0.63
C LEU A 129 8.19 2.68 1.55
N VAL A 130 8.29 2.90 2.86
CA VAL A 130 7.54 2.11 3.84
C VAL A 130 6.84 3.03 4.82
N CYS A 131 5.58 2.79 5.07
CA CYS A 131 4.80 3.41 6.12
C CYS A 131 4.88 2.56 7.39
N GLN A 132 5.27 3.16 8.49
CA GLN A 132 5.19 2.57 9.82
C GLN A 132 3.99 3.15 10.57
N GLY A 133 3.00 2.31 10.87
CA GLY A 133 1.77 2.68 11.57
C GLY A 133 0.51 2.51 10.74
N GLU A 134 -0.53 3.28 11.06
CA GLU A 134 -1.89 3.12 10.52
C GLU A 134 -2.07 3.55 9.06
N GLY A 135 -1.14 4.32 8.52
CA GLY A 135 -1.08 4.67 7.10
C GLY A 135 -1.73 6.00 6.74
N LEU A 136 -2.85 6.38 7.32
CA LEU A 136 -3.63 7.54 6.88
C LEU A 136 -2.81 8.84 6.88
N GLU A 137 -2.17 9.17 8.00
CA GLU A 137 -1.37 10.39 8.11
C GLU A 137 -0.16 10.37 7.17
N THR A 138 0.56 9.25 7.12
CA THR A 138 1.72 9.10 6.25
C THR A 138 1.36 9.29 4.79
N LEU A 139 0.29 8.64 4.31
CA LEU A 139 -0.18 8.73 2.92
C LEU A 139 -0.67 10.15 2.61
N HIS A 140 -1.49 10.75 3.49
CA HIS A 140 -1.98 12.13 3.31
C HIS A 140 -0.83 13.13 3.14
N TRP A 141 0.15 13.11 4.07
CA TRP A 141 1.27 14.04 4.02
C TRP A 141 2.21 13.77 2.83
N LEU A 142 2.40 12.50 2.46
CA LEU A 142 3.21 12.13 1.31
C LEU A 142 2.58 12.65 0.00
N LEU A 143 1.27 12.49 -0.19
CA LEU A 143 0.54 13.01 -1.34
C LEU A 143 0.56 14.55 -1.38
N LYS A 144 0.40 15.21 -0.23
CA LYS A 144 0.41 16.65 -0.09
C LYS A 144 1.78 17.25 -0.43
N HIS A 145 2.86 16.61 -0.03
CA HIS A 145 4.22 17.08 -0.29
C HIS A 145 4.80 16.64 -1.62
N GLY A 146 4.21 15.63 -2.24
CA GLY A 146 4.66 15.00 -3.47
C GLY A 146 5.48 13.71 -3.21
N PRO A 147 5.01 12.56 -3.72
CA PRO A 147 5.61 11.26 -3.40
C PRO A 147 7.03 11.07 -3.98
N THR A 148 7.47 11.93 -4.89
CA THR A 148 8.83 11.93 -5.46
C THR A 148 9.73 13.03 -4.89
N GLU A 149 9.22 13.86 -3.99
CA GLU A 149 9.94 15.00 -3.41
C GLU A 149 10.81 14.58 -2.22
N HIS A 150 11.89 13.85 -2.47
CA HIS A 150 12.80 13.29 -1.46
C HIS A 150 13.24 14.30 -0.39
N LYS A 151 13.41 15.58 -0.75
CA LYS A 151 13.78 16.67 0.18
C LYS A 151 12.71 16.95 1.23
N LYS A 152 11.47 16.49 1.01
CA LYS A 152 10.33 16.72 1.89
C LYS A 152 9.95 15.49 2.72
N TYR A 153 10.61 14.35 2.52
CA TYR A 153 10.31 13.13 3.26
C TYR A 153 10.44 13.28 4.77
N ASN A 154 11.35 14.12 5.23
CA ASN A 154 11.50 14.45 6.65
C ASN A 154 10.29 15.18 7.28
N ARG A 155 9.30 15.58 6.48
CA ARG A 155 8.04 16.21 6.92
C ARG A 155 6.86 15.22 6.93
N VAL A 156 7.07 13.99 6.49
CA VAL A 156 6.04 12.96 6.39
C VAL A 156 6.17 12.05 7.60
N PRO A 157 5.21 12.03 8.54
CA PRO A 157 5.31 11.22 9.74
C PRO A 157 5.21 9.73 9.39
N GLY A 158 5.93 8.88 10.11
CA GLY A 158 5.92 7.43 9.96
C GLY A 158 6.53 6.91 8.66
N LEU A 159 7.28 7.74 7.93
CA LEU A 159 7.88 7.36 6.65
C LEU A 159 9.28 6.77 6.84
N TRP A 160 9.55 5.66 6.13
CA TRP A 160 10.87 5.03 6.00
C TRP A 160 11.28 5.04 4.54
N TRP A 161 12.56 5.35 4.24
CA TRP A 161 13.12 5.34 2.89
C TRP A 161 14.62 5.03 2.91
N TYR A 162 15.14 4.67 1.74
CA TYR A 162 16.57 4.53 1.53
C TYR A 162 17.15 5.80 0.89
N ASP A 163 18.12 6.41 1.57
CA ASP A 163 18.88 7.54 1.05
C ASP A 163 20.08 7.03 0.24
N SER A 164 19.94 6.98 -1.08
CA SER A 164 20.98 6.48 -1.98
C SER A 164 22.25 7.33 -1.98
N LEU A 165 22.14 8.63 -1.65
CA LEU A 165 23.31 9.52 -1.61
C LEU A 165 24.21 9.21 -0.41
N ARG A 166 23.62 8.74 0.69
CA ARG A 166 24.34 8.42 1.93
C ARG A 166 24.45 6.92 2.17
N SER A 167 23.83 6.11 1.32
CA SER A 167 23.76 4.65 1.46
C SER A 167 23.23 4.19 2.83
N GLU A 168 22.19 4.88 3.32
CA GLU A 168 21.60 4.61 4.63
C GLU A 168 20.08 4.56 4.60
N VAL A 169 19.48 3.80 5.50
CA VAL A 169 18.04 3.82 5.76
C VAL A 169 17.72 4.97 6.68
N LYS A 170 16.75 5.79 6.30
CA LYS A 170 16.21 6.90 7.09
C LYS A 170 14.75 6.69 7.42
N HIS A 171 14.32 7.32 8.48
CA HIS A 171 12.93 7.37 8.88
C HIS A 171 12.60 8.66 9.61
N THR A 172 11.33 8.97 9.69
CA THR A 172 10.75 10.01 10.55
C THR A 172 10.16 9.38 11.81
N ASP A 173 9.77 10.22 12.76
CA ASP A 173 9.02 9.79 13.93
C ASP A 173 7.70 9.15 13.51
N GLN A 174 7.19 8.24 14.33
CA GLN A 174 5.93 7.56 14.08
C GLN A 174 4.79 8.57 13.91
N ALA A 175 3.88 8.29 12.97
CA ALA A 175 2.68 9.09 12.81
C ALA A 175 1.82 9.04 14.09
N PRO A 176 1.13 10.14 14.45
CA PRO A 176 0.17 10.10 15.53
C PRO A 176 -0.92 9.06 15.23
N LEU A 177 -1.38 8.38 16.28
CA LEU A 177 -2.49 7.45 16.17
C LEU A 177 -3.78 8.22 15.87
N ILE A 178 -4.66 7.58 15.11
CA ILE A 178 -6.02 8.08 14.89
C ILE A 178 -6.78 8.02 16.22
N THR A 179 -7.29 9.14 16.68
CA THR A 179 -8.01 9.25 17.96
C THR A 179 -9.50 9.45 17.79
N ASN A 180 -9.96 9.94 16.65
CA ASN A 180 -11.36 10.09 16.31
C ASN A 180 -11.71 9.21 15.09
N LEU A 181 -12.07 7.96 15.36
CA LEU A 181 -12.36 6.97 14.30
C LEU A 181 -13.55 7.37 13.44
N ASP A 182 -14.58 8.01 14.01
CA ASP A 182 -15.78 8.39 13.28
C ASP A 182 -15.54 9.50 12.24
N GLU A 183 -14.61 10.40 12.53
CA GLU A 183 -14.19 11.46 11.61
C GLU A 183 -13.11 11.02 10.63
N ASP A 184 -12.06 10.37 11.15
CA ASP A 184 -10.87 10.07 10.37
C ASP A 184 -11.01 8.82 9.50
N LEU A 185 -11.83 7.84 9.92
CA LEU A 185 -12.09 6.59 9.22
C LEU A 185 -13.60 6.40 8.99
N PRO A 186 -14.22 7.19 8.10
CA PRO A 186 -15.70 7.26 7.95
C PRO A 186 -16.32 6.01 7.31
N GLY A 187 -15.68 4.86 7.42
CA GLY A 187 -16.15 3.58 6.93
C GLY A 187 -15.34 3.07 5.73
N MET A 188 -15.94 2.18 4.95
CA MET A 188 -15.33 1.52 3.81
C MET A 188 -15.83 2.09 2.48
N ASP A 189 -14.95 2.09 1.49
CA ASP A 189 -15.30 2.41 0.11
C ASP A 189 -15.84 1.16 -0.61
N TRP A 190 -17.10 0.82 -0.33
CA TRP A 190 -17.75 -0.35 -0.94
C TRP A 190 -17.96 -0.22 -2.44
N GLY A 191 -18.12 1.02 -2.93
CA GLY A 191 -18.35 1.28 -4.36
C GLY A 191 -17.10 1.11 -5.23
N GLY A 192 -15.93 1.07 -4.63
CA GLY A 192 -14.65 0.86 -5.31
C GLY A 192 -14.17 -0.60 -5.33
N LEU A 193 -14.97 -1.55 -4.80
CA LEU A 193 -14.64 -2.97 -4.77
C LEU A 193 -15.30 -3.70 -5.95
N PRO A 194 -14.67 -4.79 -6.47
CA PRO A 194 -15.22 -5.60 -7.56
C PRO A 194 -16.44 -6.42 -7.15
#